data_afdf3b1f4181f76b0498bf17d3a2fe8d
#
_entry.id   afdf3b1f4181f76b0498bf17d3a2fe8d
#
_cell.length_a   1.000
_cell.length_b   1.000
_cell.length_c   1.000
_cell.angle_alpha   90.00
_cell.angle_beta   90.00
_cell.angle_gamma   90.00
#
_symmetry.space_group_name_H-M   'P 1'
#
loop_
_entity.id
_entity.type
_entity.pdbx_description
1 polymer ?
#
loop_
_entity_poly.entity_id
_entity_poly.type
_entity_poly.pdbx_seq_one_letter_code
_entity_poly.pdbx_strand_id
1 'polypeptide(L)'
;MDSTDLKIVSMLKKNARVSASAIAKEVGLAVSSVTERIRRLETQGVILQYTTVIDNSKIEGGITAMIGVKIEHTRYIDPLTEVLAADPHVVSLYVLTGDLDFLASVYAVSTEEFRQVHRRISSMEGVSAIKTYYILSTRSTNRPDIHVFKPENFLHLGYCFLNRILL
;
A
#
# COMPACT_ATOMS: atom_id res chain seq x y z
N MET A 1 7.75 -11.48 -18.77
CA MET A 1 8.16 -10.05 -18.74
C MET A 1 9.55 -9.97 -19.36
N ASP A 2 9.73 -9.16 -20.39
CA ASP A 2 11.01 -8.98 -21.11
C ASP A 2 11.70 -7.66 -20.68
N SER A 3 12.90 -7.38 -21.23
CA SER A 3 13.66 -6.17 -20.91
C SER A 3 12.94 -4.87 -21.31
N THR A 4 12.10 -4.93 -22.33
CA THR A 4 11.27 -3.80 -22.77
C THR A 4 10.15 -3.54 -21.77
N ASP A 5 9.49 -4.58 -21.27
CA ASP A 5 8.47 -4.46 -20.23
C ASP A 5 9.05 -3.82 -18.96
N LEU A 6 10.26 -4.22 -18.56
CA LEU A 6 10.96 -3.62 -17.41
C LEU A 6 11.25 -2.12 -17.62
N LYS A 7 11.64 -1.72 -18.84
CA LYS A 7 11.82 -0.30 -19.16
C LYS A 7 10.51 0.48 -19.09
N ILE A 8 9.43 -0.06 -19.66
CA ILE A 8 8.10 0.54 -19.60
C ILE A 8 7.68 0.76 -18.14
N VAL A 9 7.76 -0.28 -17.30
CA VAL A 9 7.43 -0.19 -15.87
C VAL A 9 8.31 0.84 -15.17
N SER A 10 9.62 0.89 -15.46
CA SER A 10 10.54 1.87 -14.87
C SER A 10 10.16 3.31 -15.22
N MET A 11 9.73 3.57 -16.47
CA MET A 11 9.27 4.89 -16.89
C MET A 11 7.96 5.29 -16.19
N LEU A 12 6.99 4.36 -16.10
CA LEU A 12 5.72 4.57 -15.41
C LEU A 12 5.92 4.77 -13.89
N LYS A 13 6.85 4.06 -13.26
CA LYS A 13 7.23 4.29 -11.85
C LYS A 13 7.78 5.69 -11.61
N LYS A 14 8.55 6.25 -12.54
CA LYS A 14 9.08 7.62 -12.43
C LYS A 14 8.01 8.67 -12.69
N ASN A 15 7.12 8.43 -13.63
CA ASN A 15 6.05 9.33 -13.98
C ASN A 15 4.85 8.56 -14.54
N ALA A 16 3.85 8.33 -13.69
CA ALA A 16 2.62 7.62 -14.07
C ALA A 16 1.81 8.33 -15.18
N ARG A 17 2.11 9.60 -15.48
CA ARG A 17 1.47 10.40 -16.56
C ARG A 17 2.28 10.43 -17.86
N VAL A 18 3.38 9.67 -17.97
CA VAL A 18 4.15 9.59 -19.21
C VAL A 18 3.28 9.02 -20.33
N SER A 19 3.30 9.67 -21.49
CA SER A 19 2.48 9.22 -22.64
C SER A 19 3.06 7.96 -23.28
N ALA A 20 2.18 7.11 -23.84
CA ALA A 20 2.60 5.93 -24.60
C ALA A 20 3.54 6.31 -25.78
N SER A 21 3.35 7.48 -26.37
CA SER A 21 4.23 7.98 -27.43
C SER A 21 5.64 8.33 -26.94
N ALA A 22 5.76 8.90 -25.73
CA ALA A 22 7.06 9.16 -25.12
C ALA A 22 7.78 7.86 -24.75
N ILE A 23 7.05 6.88 -24.21
CA ILE A 23 7.59 5.55 -23.93
C ILE A 23 8.05 4.88 -25.24
N ALA A 24 7.21 4.91 -26.28
CA ALA A 24 7.49 4.30 -27.58
C ALA A 24 8.81 4.81 -28.20
N LYS A 25 9.03 6.13 -28.11
CA LYS A 25 10.27 6.75 -28.56
C LYS A 25 11.50 6.24 -27.79
N GLU A 26 11.38 6.08 -26.47
CA GLU A 26 12.48 5.63 -25.61
C GLU A 26 12.81 4.15 -25.79
N VAL A 27 11.79 3.30 -26.01
CA VAL A 27 12.00 1.85 -26.16
C VAL A 27 12.15 1.40 -27.63
N GLY A 28 12.00 2.31 -28.60
CA GLY A 28 12.15 2.02 -30.04
C GLY A 28 11.01 1.16 -30.61
N LEU A 29 9.79 1.31 -30.12
CA LEU A 29 8.62 0.56 -30.57
C LEU A 29 7.53 1.47 -31.13
N ALA A 30 6.56 0.88 -31.86
CA ALA A 30 5.33 1.58 -32.23
C ALA A 30 4.47 1.87 -30.98
N VAL A 31 3.72 2.98 -30.99
CA VAL A 31 2.83 3.39 -29.89
C VAL A 31 1.80 2.29 -29.58
N SER A 32 1.24 1.65 -30.61
CA SER A 32 0.30 0.53 -30.44
C SER A 32 0.91 -0.65 -29.69
N SER A 33 2.16 -0.99 -30.00
CA SER A 33 2.89 -2.07 -29.30
C SER A 33 3.13 -1.75 -27.83
N VAL A 34 3.45 -0.48 -27.51
CA VAL A 34 3.61 -0.03 -26.12
C VAL A 34 2.28 -0.08 -25.36
N THR A 35 1.19 0.40 -25.99
CA THR A 35 -0.15 0.37 -25.39
C THR A 35 -0.59 -1.06 -25.08
N GLU A 36 -0.36 -1.99 -26.00
CA GLU A 36 -0.71 -3.41 -25.77
C GLU A 36 0.13 -4.05 -24.67
N ARG A 37 1.42 -3.70 -24.57
CA ARG A 37 2.28 -4.17 -23.48
C ARG A 37 1.83 -3.62 -22.13
N ILE A 38 1.48 -2.33 -22.04
CA ILE A 38 0.95 -1.74 -20.80
C ILE A 38 -0.33 -2.48 -20.38
N ARG A 39 -1.28 -2.65 -21.31
CA ARG A 39 -2.53 -3.39 -21.04
C ARG A 39 -2.27 -4.82 -20.55
N ARG A 40 -1.31 -5.52 -21.16
CA ARG A 40 -0.91 -6.85 -20.71
C ARG A 40 -0.34 -6.84 -19.29
N LEU A 41 0.50 -5.86 -18.95
CA LEU A 41 1.08 -5.70 -17.61
C LEU A 41 -0.01 -5.38 -16.56
N GLU A 42 -1.02 -4.62 -16.92
CA GLU A 42 -2.21 -4.37 -16.09
C GLU A 42 -3.02 -5.65 -15.88
N THR A 43 -3.34 -6.37 -16.95
CA THR A 43 -4.12 -7.62 -16.89
C THR A 43 -3.39 -8.71 -16.09
N GLN A 44 -2.06 -8.76 -16.16
CA GLN A 44 -1.23 -9.71 -15.42
C GLN A 44 -1.00 -9.28 -13.96
N GLY A 45 -1.55 -8.13 -13.52
CA GLY A 45 -1.36 -7.61 -12.17
C GLY A 45 0.06 -7.13 -11.85
N VAL A 46 0.90 -6.90 -12.87
CA VAL A 46 2.22 -6.28 -12.69
C VAL A 46 2.06 -4.79 -12.39
N ILE A 47 1.14 -4.13 -13.09
CA ILE A 47 0.70 -2.76 -12.79
C ILE A 47 -0.64 -2.89 -12.09
N LEU A 48 -0.65 -2.62 -10.79
CA LEU A 48 -1.84 -2.74 -9.96
C LEU A 48 -2.73 -1.50 -10.07
N GLN A 49 -2.14 -0.32 -10.11
CA GLN A 49 -2.85 0.96 -10.18
C GLN A 49 -1.90 2.11 -10.54
N TYR A 50 -2.49 3.22 -10.97
CA TYR A 50 -1.83 4.52 -11.08
C TYR A 50 -2.31 5.39 -9.93
N THR A 51 -1.39 5.99 -9.17
CA THR A 51 -1.74 6.81 -8.02
C THR A 51 -0.97 8.12 -8.02
N THR A 52 -1.49 9.11 -7.32
CA THR A 52 -0.84 10.39 -7.09
C THR A 52 -0.49 10.51 -5.61
N VAL A 53 0.74 10.82 -5.31
CA VAL A 53 1.16 11.17 -3.94
C VAL A 53 0.80 12.65 -3.73
N ILE A 54 0.00 12.90 -2.70
CA ILE A 54 -0.49 14.24 -2.35
C ILE A 54 0.10 14.63 -0.99
N ASP A 55 0.55 15.87 -0.87
CA ASP A 55 0.92 16.46 0.42
C ASP A 55 -0.36 16.92 1.14
N ASN A 56 -0.89 16.05 1.98
CA ASN A 56 -2.12 16.31 2.72
C ASN A 56 -2.01 17.54 3.64
N SER A 57 -0.79 17.88 4.10
CA SER A 57 -0.59 19.08 4.93
C SER A 57 -0.93 20.38 4.21
N LYS A 58 -0.90 20.37 2.87
CA LYS A 58 -1.22 21.53 2.02
C LYS A 58 -2.68 21.59 1.59
N ILE A 59 -3.41 20.50 1.74
CA ILE A 59 -4.80 20.42 1.30
C ILE A 59 -5.77 20.49 2.47
N GLU A 60 -5.54 19.78 3.55
CA GLU A 60 -6.56 19.55 4.58
C GLU A 60 -6.06 19.56 6.03
N GLY A 61 -4.91 20.02 6.35
CA GLY A 61 -4.47 20.25 7.76
C GLY A 61 -4.81 19.11 8.75
N GLY A 62 -4.81 17.84 8.30
CA GLY A 62 -5.20 16.70 9.13
C GLY A 62 -4.04 16.11 9.94
N ILE A 63 -4.36 15.10 10.73
CA ILE A 63 -3.41 14.35 11.55
C ILE A 63 -3.02 13.07 10.81
N THR A 64 -1.71 12.89 10.60
CA THR A 64 -1.15 11.62 10.16
C THR A 64 -0.39 10.98 11.32
N ALA A 65 -0.68 9.72 11.59
CA ALA A 65 0.00 8.96 12.63
C ALA A 65 0.26 7.52 12.19
N MET A 66 1.26 6.91 12.82
CA MET A 66 1.48 5.45 12.73
C MET A 66 0.95 4.83 14.01
N ILE A 67 0.05 3.86 13.89
CA ILE A 67 -0.47 3.07 15.01
C ILE A 67 0.13 1.67 14.92
N GLY A 68 1.03 1.36 15.86
CA GLY A 68 1.54 0.02 16.06
C GLY A 68 0.56 -0.77 16.92
N VAL A 69 0.19 -1.96 16.49
CA VAL A 69 -0.76 -2.85 17.19
C VAL A 69 -0.04 -4.11 17.60
N LYS A 70 -0.21 -4.51 18.86
CA LYS A 70 0.19 -5.80 19.41
C LYS A 70 -1.06 -6.65 19.61
N ILE A 71 -1.03 -7.91 19.18
CA ILE A 71 -2.13 -8.85 19.37
C ILE A 71 -1.85 -9.87 20.48
N GLU A 72 -2.91 -10.47 21.00
CA GLU A 72 -2.81 -11.50 22.03
C GLU A 72 -2.40 -12.85 21.48
N HIS A 73 -2.83 -13.17 20.25
CA HIS A 73 -2.59 -14.46 19.63
C HIS A 73 -2.63 -14.37 18.11
N THR A 74 -1.82 -15.17 17.42
CA THR A 74 -1.68 -15.19 15.94
C THR A 74 -2.98 -15.47 15.19
N ARG A 75 -3.96 -16.13 15.82
CA ARG A 75 -5.30 -16.36 15.24
C ARG A 75 -6.04 -15.07 14.86
N TYR A 76 -5.65 -13.94 15.45
CA TYR A 76 -6.24 -12.63 15.18
C TYR A 76 -5.59 -11.90 14.00
N ILE A 77 -4.53 -12.44 13.38
CA ILE A 77 -3.84 -11.79 12.25
C ILE A 77 -4.81 -11.56 11.08
N ASP A 78 -5.42 -12.63 10.57
CA ASP A 78 -6.29 -12.54 9.40
C ASP A 78 -7.54 -11.70 9.66
N PRO A 79 -8.33 -11.92 10.74
CA PRO A 79 -9.51 -11.11 11.03
C PRO A 79 -9.18 -9.62 11.21
N LEU A 80 -8.11 -9.29 11.93
CA LEU A 80 -7.71 -7.90 12.14
C LEU A 80 -7.16 -7.26 10.87
N THR A 81 -6.45 -8.02 10.03
CA THR A 81 -5.99 -7.54 8.72
C THR A 81 -7.17 -7.10 7.85
N GLU A 82 -8.23 -7.91 7.78
CA GLU A 82 -9.43 -7.59 6.99
C GLU A 82 -10.13 -6.33 7.53
N VAL A 83 -10.35 -6.26 8.84
CA VAL A 83 -11.06 -5.14 9.46
C VAL A 83 -10.25 -3.84 9.36
N LEU A 84 -8.94 -3.88 9.63
CA LEU A 84 -8.07 -2.71 9.55
C LEU A 84 -7.89 -2.22 8.11
N ALA A 85 -7.76 -3.14 7.15
CA ALA A 85 -7.62 -2.77 5.75
C ALA A 85 -8.91 -2.18 5.15
N ALA A 86 -10.07 -2.51 5.70
CA ALA A 86 -11.37 -1.96 5.31
C ALA A 86 -11.67 -0.59 5.96
N ASP A 87 -10.91 -0.17 6.99
CA ASP A 87 -11.14 1.12 7.66
C ASP A 87 -10.73 2.29 6.75
N PRO A 88 -11.62 3.25 6.46
CA PRO A 88 -11.34 4.35 5.55
C PRO A 88 -10.24 5.30 6.03
N HIS A 89 -9.91 5.30 7.32
CA HIS A 89 -8.84 6.11 7.90
C HIS A 89 -7.47 5.43 7.82
N VAL A 90 -7.43 4.13 7.52
CA VAL A 90 -6.17 3.38 7.34
C VAL A 90 -5.67 3.57 5.91
N VAL A 91 -4.60 4.33 5.77
CA VAL A 91 -3.96 4.63 4.48
C VAL A 91 -3.07 3.47 4.02
N SER A 92 -2.38 2.83 4.96
CA SER A 92 -1.52 1.68 4.71
C SER A 92 -1.50 0.77 5.93
N LEU A 93 -1.45 -0.53 5.70
CA LEU A 93 -1.35 -1.55 6.74
C LEU A 93 -0.17 -2.48 6.44
N TYR A 94 0.67 -2.71 7.44
CA TYR A 94 1.78 -3.64 7.38
C TYR A 94 1.61 -4.71 8.45
N VAL A 95 1.76 -5.97 8.08
CA VAL A 95 1.90 -7.09 9.02
C VAL A 95 3.39 -7.26 9.28
N LEU A 96 3.77 -7.29 10.55
CA LEU A 96 5.17 -7.24 10.96
C LEU A 96 5.57 -8.53 11.71
N THR A 97 6.88 -8.74 11.78
CA THR A 97 7.51 -9.68 12.69
C THR A 97 8.30 -8.89 13.72
N GLY A 98 8.12 -9.14 15.02
CA GLY A 98 8.83 -8.44 16.10
C GLY A 98 7.93 -7.99 17.24
N ASP A 99 8.23 -6.84 17.84
CA ASP A 99 7.51 -6.34 19.02
C ASP A 99 6.06 -5.92 18.73
N LEU A 100 5.78 -5.54 17.49
CA LEU A 100 4.46 -5.21 16.99
C LEU A 100 4.05 -6.22 15.94
N ASP A 101 2.77 -6.52 15.85
CA ASP A 101 2.22 -7.43 14.85
C ASP A 101 1.68 -6.67 13.64
N PHE A 102 1.20 -5.43 13.85
CA PHE A 102 0.77 -4.55 12.77
C PHE A 102 1.34 -3.15 12.94
N LEU A 103 1.48 -2.47 11.80
CA LEU A 103 1.73 -1.03 11.73
C LEU A 103 0.77 -0.42 10.72
N ALA A 104 -0.16 0.40 11.20
CA ALA A 104 -1.12 1.09 10.37
C ALA A 104 -0.75 2.56 10.23
N SER A 105 -0.66 3.07 9.00
CA SER A 105 -0.65 4.51 8.74
C SER A 105 -2.09 5.00 8.72
N VAL A 106 -2.41 5.97 9.58
CA VAL A 106 -3.75 6.50 9.76
C VAL A 106 -3.77 7.98 9.43
N TYR A 107 -4.81 8.41 8.71
CA TYR A 107 -5.10 9.82 8.46
C TYR A 107 -6.48 10.19 9.03
N ALA A 108 -6.57 11.33 9.69
CA ALA A 108 -7.81 11.89 10.20
C ALA A 108 -7.83 13.42 10.01
N VAL A 109 -8.97 13.99 9.65
CA VAL A 109 -9.07 15.43 9.37
C VAL A 109 -9.08 16.28 10.65
N SER A 110 -9.28 15.66 11.82
CA SER A 110 -9.30 16.34 13.12
C SER A 110 -8.79 15.45 14.26
N THR A 111 -8.41 16.09 15.37
CA THR A 111 -8.03 15.39 16.60
C THR A 111 -9.16 14.53 17.15
N GLU A 112 -10.40 14.99 17.04
CA GLU A 112 -11.56 14.23 17.51
C GLU A 112 -11.77 12.97 16.68
N GLU A 113 -11.69 13.06 15.37
CA GLU A 113 -11.78 11.92 14.48
C GLU A 113 -10.62 10.94 14.73
N PHE A 114 -9.39 11.45 14.87
CA PHE A 114 -8.24 10.61 15.22
C PHE A 114 -8.47 9.87 16.54
N ARG A 115 -9.02 10.53 17.56
CA ARG A 115 -9.36 9.92 18.85
C ARG A 115 -10.38 8.79 18.70
N GLN A 116 -11.36 8.94 17.81
CA GLN A 116 -12.35 7.90 17.52
C GLN A 116 -11.70 6.69 16.82
N VAL A 117 -10.85 6.92 15.81
CA VAL A 117 -10.09 5.84 15.14
C VAL A 117 -9.19 5.10 16.13
N HIS A 118 -8.43 5.83 16.92
CA HIS A 118 -7.56 5.26 17.94
C HIS A 118 -8.34 4.38 18.94
N ARG A 119 -9.47 4.87 19.46
CA ARG A 119 -10.33 4.11 20.37
C ARG A 119 -10.88 2.85 19.70
N ARG A 120 -11.35 2.97 18.46
CA ARG A 120 -11.88 1.83 17.70
C ARG A 120 -10.83 0.74 17.54
N ILE A 121 -9.62 1.08 17.10
CA ILE A 121 -8.52 0.12 16.96
C ILE A 121 -8.13 -0.50 18.30
N SER A 122 -8.02 0.30 19.36
CA SER A 122 -7.63 -0.21 20.68
C SER A 122 -8.66 -1.12 21.33
N SER A 123 -9.93 -1.04 20.93
CA SER A 123 -11.02 -1.87 21.46
C SER A 123 -11.35 -3.10 20.60
N MET A 124 -10.63 -3.33 19.51
CA MET A 124 -10.83 -4.52 18.69
C MET A 124 -10.46 -5.80 19.45
N GLU A 125 -11.24 -6.84 19.25
CA GLU A 125 -10.96 -8.16 19.84
C GLU A 125 -9.59 -8.67 19.38
N GLY A 126 -8.81 -9.17 20.33
CA GLY A 126 -7.47 -9.69 20.10
C GLY A 126 -6.37 -8.63 20.12
N VAL A 127 -6.68 -7.34 20.26
CA VAL A 127 -5.68 -6.28 20.46
C VAL A 127 -5.27 -6.24 21.92
N SER A 128 -4.00 -6.48 22.22
CA SER A 128 -3.43 -6.45 23.58
C SER A 128 -2.84 -5.08 23.94
N ALA A 129 -2.27 -4.39 22.97
CA ALA A 129 -1.68 -3.07 23.16
C ALA A 129 -1.58 -2.30 21.83
N ILE A 130 -1.57 -0.97 21.94
CA ILE A 130 -1.27 -0.10 20.81
C ILE A 130 -0.20 0.94 21.18
N LYS A 131 0.60 1.33 20.19
CA LYS A 131 1.58 2.42 20.29
C LYS A 131 1.31 3.42 19.18
N THR A 132 1.17 4.69 19.52
CA THR A 132 0.88 5.74 18.54
C THR A 132 2.08 6.66 18.36
N TYR A 133 2.45 6.90 17.10
CA TYR A 133 3.51 7.80 16.70
C TYR A 133 2.91 8.89 15.79
N TYR A 134 2.85 10.12 16.26
CA TYR A 134 2.44 11.25 15.43
C TYR A 134 3.55 11.61 14.44
N ILE A 135 3.20 11.75 13.17
CA ILE A 135 4.13 12.15 12.13
C ILE A 135 4.22 13.67 12.13
N LEU A 136 5.33 14.21 12.63
CA LEU A 136 5.56 15.64 12.68
C LEU A 136 5.95 16.25 11.34
N SER A 137 6.63 15.47 10.50
CA SER A 137 6.97 15.88 9.13
C SER A 137 7.25 14.65 8.26
N THR A 138 6.90 14.77 6.99
CA THR A 138 7.20 13.74 5.99
C THR A 138 8.11 14.33 4.91
N ARG A 139 9.20 13.65 4.60
CA ARG A 139 10.02 13.94 3.42
C ARG A 139 9.86 12.80 2.43
N SER A 140 9.24 13.07 1.30
CA SER A 140 9.24 12.12 0.20
C SER A 140 10.66 12.07 -0.39
N THR A 141 11.32 10.94 -0.23
CA THR A 141 12.48 10.62 -1.07
C THR A 141 11.91 10.06 -2.37
N ASN A 142 12.42 10.52 -3.53
CA ASN A 142 11.98 10.08 -4.87
C ASN A 142 12.25 8.58 -5.13
N ARG A 143 12.06 7.72 -4.14
CA ARG A 143 12.15 6.26 -4.26
C ARG A 143 10.73 5.69 -4.26
N PRO A 144 10.28 5.14 -5.39
CA PRO A 144 8.92 4.61 -5.54
C PRO A 144 8.70 3.21 -4.92
N ASP A 145 9.43 2.84 -3.89
CA ASP A 145 9.52 1.45 -3.43
C ASP A 145 8.63 1.08 -2.24
N ILE A 146 7.69 1.96 -1.85
CA ILE A 146 6.69 1.57 -0.85
C ILE A 146 5.45 1.09 -1.61
N HIS A 147 5.31 -0.23 -1.70
CA HIS A 147 4.08 -0.85 -2.20
C HIS A 147 2.94 -0.55 -1.23
N VAL A 148 1.98 0.26 -1.67
CA VAL A 148 0.70 0.38 -0.99
C VAL A 148 -0.11 -0.88 -1.33
N PHE A 149 -0.22 -1.81 -0.39
CA PHE A 149 -1.06 -2.99 -0.54
C PHE A 149 -2.53 -2.59 -0.47
N LYS A 150 -3.33 -2.94 -1.49
CA LYS A 150 -4.79 -2.92 -1.42
C LYS A 150 -5.31 -4.28 -0.94
N PRO A 151 -6.39 -4.32 -0.15
CA PRO A 151 -6.97 -5.55 0.41
C PRO A 151 -7.42 -6.57 -0.64
N GLU A 152 -7.74 -6.15 -1.84
CA GLU A 152 -8.18 -7.01 -2.96
C GLU A 152 -7.14 -8.07 -3.38
N ASN A 153 -5.87 -7.90 -3.00
CA ASN A 153 -4.78 -8.80 -3.35
C ASN A 153 -4.49 -9.88 -2.28
N PHE A 154 -5.13 -9.83 -1.12
CA PHE A 154 -4.90 -10.82 -0.06
C PHE A 154 -5.49 -12.20 -0.38
N LEU A 155 -6.55 -12.28 -1.18
CA LEU A 155 -7.19 -13.55 -1.56
C LEU A 155 -6.31 -14.44 -2.45
N HIS A 156 -5.29 -13.88 -3.12
CA HIS A 156 -4.39 -14.67 -3.98
C HIS A 156 -3.09 -15.10 -3.32
N LEU A 157 -2.66 -14.47 -2.23
CA LEU A 157 -1.40 -14.83 -1.54
C LEU A 157 -1.54 -16.01 -0.60
N GLY A 158 -2.74 -16.32 -0.10
CA GLY A 158 -3.01 -17.49 0.74
C GLY A 158 -2.77 -18.83 0.04
N TYR A 159 -2.91 -18.89 -1.29
CA TYR A 159 -2.68 -20.14 -2.05
C TYR A 159 -1.21 -20.37 -2.45
N CYS A 160 -0.36 -19.35 -2.43
CA CYS A 160 1.03 -19.51 -2.88
C CYS A 160 2.01 -19.90 -1.77
N PHE A 161 1.66 -19.67 -0.49
CA PHE A 161 2.55 -20.00 0.64
C PHE A 161 2.34 -21.42 1.19
N LEU A 162 1.16 -22.03 0.99
CA LEU A 162 0.88 -23.39 1.47
C LEU A 162 1.50 -24.50 0.61
N ASN A 163 1.91 -24.22 -0.63
CA ASN A 163 2.48 -25.25 -1.52
C ASN A 163 4.01 -25.31 -1.57
N ARG A 164 4.73 -24.61 -0.67
CA ARG A 164 6.20 -24.61 -0.65
C ARG A 164 6.84 -25.14 0.65
N ILE A 165 6.05 -25.69 1.57
CA ILE A 165 6.55 -26.29 2.83
C ILE A 165 6.34 -27.82 2.89
N LEU A 166 5.79 -28.41 1.82
CA LEU A 166 5.71 -29.89 1.71
C LEU A 166 6.39 -30.35 0.40
N LEU A 167 7.71 -30.32 0.37
CA LEU A 167 8.59 -31.25 -0.38
C LEU A 167 9.98 -31.16 0.25
#